data_9e824d80f50259ebbfdf7a5bc94ddc18
#
_entry.id   9e824d80f50259ebbfdf7a5bc94ddc18
#
_cell.length_a   1.000
_cell.length_b   1.000
_cell.length_c   1.000
_cell.angle_alpha   90.00
_cell.angle_beta   90.00
_cell.angle_gamma   90.00
#
_symmetry.space_group_name_H-M   'P 1'
#
loop_
_entity.id
_entity.type
_entity.pdbx_description
1 polymer ?
#
loop_
_entity_poly.entity_id
_entity_poly.type
_entity_poly.pdbx_seq_one_letter_code
_entity_poly.pdbx_strand_id
1 'polypeptide(L)'
;MWDVAVIGAGLSGLICARQLKKAGQSVCILDKSRGLGGRIATRRAHQVRIDHGLRYWQASPEIAPLVDELLAANVLKPWDVKAYEILQREVITPAPVEEQLYTAPEGMSAVGKYLAKGFVRDQDLLLEHRAIAIDPIANDSGAGWRIECEGGQVIAAQKCAIAIPAPQAAHLLKTYAADSLSDPNDTIFQAVQSLKAVDYWPSLTVMAGYDEKYSHDMGELDPRGWMVTDKAGTSTEWVGLDSSKRTGTKHVPKGPVIVIHAKGTFAQRYIDAADLQPAASVLLRASARKFNTWIAQPNWFQIHRWRYAFVNVGYTKEVLVIEPSLVCGGDWCVGSLATAKSIEAAYLSGVAMAGKLK
;
A
#
# COMPACT_ATOMS: atom_id res chain seq x y z
N MET A 1 -19.94 18.33 -13.03
CA MET A 1 -19.46 18.34 -11.65
C MET A 1 -19.81 16.98 -11.04
N TRP A 2 -18.88 16.29 -10.38
CA TRP A 2 -19.09 14.99 -9.73
C TRP A 2 -19.78 15.18 -8.38
N ASP A 3 -20.49 14.15 -7.88
CA ASP A 3 -20.96 14.19 -6.50
C ASP A 3 -19.78 14.06 -5.54
N VAL A 4 -18.82 13.13 -5.84
CA VAL A 4 -17.62 12.95 -5.02
C VAL A 4 -16.37 12.76 -5.87
N ALA A 5 -15.29 13.45 -5.53
CA ALA A 5 -13.94 13.14 -5.97
C ALA A 5 -13.18 12.37 -4.88
N VAL A 6 -12.48 11.30 -5.28
CA VAL A 6 -11.62 10.50 -4.39
C VAL A 6 -10.17 10.64 -4.87
N ILE A 7 -9.32 11.25 -4.04
CA ILE A 7 -7.90 11.43 -4.32
C ILE A 7 -7.11 10.27 -3.73
N GLY A 8 -6.61 9.39 -4.58
CA GLY A 8 -5.87 8.17 -4.24
C GLY A 8 -6.62 6.89 -4.58
N ALA A 9 -6.04 6.07 -5.46
CA ALA A 9 -6.54 4.75 -5.85
C ALA A 9 -5.82 3.61 -5.08
N GLY A 10 -5.45 3.86 -3.82
CA GLY A 10 -5.05 2.86 -2.85
C GLY A 10 -6.27 2.08 -2.32
N LEU A 11 -6.04 1.12 -1.40
CA LEU A 11 -7.13 0.30 -0.86
C LEU A 11 -8.25 1.15 -0.26
N SER A 12 -7.93 2.13 0.60
CA SER A 12 -8.94 3.00 1.25
C SER A 12 -9.76 3.78 0.24
N GLY A 13 -9.10 4.41 -0.75
CA GLY A 13 -9.79 5.21 -1.76
C GLY A 13 -10.69 4.36 -2.66
N LEU A 14 -10.23 3.17 -3.07
CA LEU A 14 -11.03 2.24 -3.86
C LEU A 14 -12.25 1.71 -3.10
N ILE A 15 -12.10 1.40 -1.80
CA ILE A 15 -13.23 1.00 -0.95
C ILE A 15 -14.22 2.16 -0.80
N CYS A 16 -13.73 3.37 -0.50
CA CYS A 16 -14.57 4.57 -0.41
C CYS A 16 -15.36 4.81 -1.70
N ALA A 17 -14.67 4.89 -2.83
CA ALA A 17 -15.29 5.12 -4.14
C ALA A 17 -16.33 4.06 -4.50
N ARG A 18 -16.01 2.77 -4.26
CA ARG A 18 -16.93 1.66 -4.52
C ARG A 18 -18.19 1.74 -3.68
N GLN A 19 -18.08 2.11 -2.40
CA GLN A 19 -19.21 2.28 -1.48
C GLN A 19 -20.12 3.43 -1.91
N LEU A 20 -19.52 4.56 -2.31
CA LEU A 20 -20.25 5.74 -2.79
C LEU A 20 -20.97 5.45 -4.11
N LYS A 21 -20.28 4.79 -5.06
CA LYS A 21 -20.89 4.37 -6.34
C LYS A 21 -22.06 3.38 -6.13
N LYS A 22 -21.93 2.44 -5.19
CA LYS A 22 -23.03 1.55 -4.78
C LYS A 22 -24.21 2.30 -4.17
N ALA A 23 -23.97 3.46 -3.55
CA ALA A 23 -25.02 4.34 -3.03
C ALA A 23 -25.64 5.26 -4.10
N GLY A 24 -25.28 5.10 -5.38
CA GLY A 24 -25.85 5.84 -6.50
C GLY A 24 -25.17 7.17 -6.80
N GLN A 25 -24.04 7.48 -6.15
CA GLN A 25 -23.33 8.73 -6.41
C GLN A 25 -22.42 8.64 -7.66
N SER A 26 -22.28 9.72 -8.36
CA SER A 26 -21.28 9.90 -9.41
C SER A 26 -19.91 10.16 -8.77
N VAL A 27 -18.96 9.26 -8.99
CA VAL A 27 -17.65 9.28 -8.32
C VAL A 27 -16.53 9.31 -9.34
N CYS A 28 -15.59 10.25 -9.15
CA CYS A 28 -14.34 10.30 -9.90
C CYS A 28 -13.15 9.96 -8.99
N ILE A 29 -12.29 9.05 -9.43
CA ILE A 29 -11.07 8.64 -8.70
C ILE A 29 -9.85 9.24 -9.42
N LEU A 30 -8.96 9.91 -8.66
CA LEU A 30 -7.69 10.44 -9.17
C LEU A 30 -6.52 9.72 -8.48
N ASP A 31 -5.51 9.31 -9.23
CA ASP A 31 -4.25 8.81 -8.66
C ASP A 31 -3.05 9.26 -9.49
N LYS A 32 -1.97 9.63 -8.82
CA LYS A 32 -0.70 10.02 -9.46
C LYS A 32 0.01 8.86 -10.18
N SER A 33 -0.34 7.64 -9.85
CA SER A 33 0.30 6.42 -10.37
C SER A 33 -0.46 5.90 -11.59
N ARG A 34 0.26 5.24 -12.50
CA ARG A 34 -0.35 4.52 -13.63
C ARG A 34 -1.11 3.25 -13.22
N GLY A 35 -0.91 2.77 -11.98
CA GLY A 35 -1.44 1.51 -11.48
C GLY A 35 -2.27 1.69 -10.22
N LEU A 36 -3.23 0.79 -10.05
CA LEU A 36 -4.15 0.73 -8.92
C LEU A 36 -3.55 0.01 -7.72
N GLY A 37 -4.06 0.33 -6.53
CA GLY A 37 -3.81 -0.40 -5.31
C GLY A 37 -2.80 0.24 -4.36
N GLY A 38 -2.05 1.28 -4.79
CA GLY A 38 -1.07 1.93 -3.94
C GLY A 38 -0.03 0.93 -3.38
N ARG A 39 -0.01 0.69 -2.06
CA ARG A 39 0.95 -0.23 -1.41
C ARG A 39 0.63 -1.72 -1.61
N ILE A 40 -0.53 -2.10 -2.12
CA ILE A 40 -0.78 -3.46 -2.62
C ILE A 40 -0.26 -3.63 -4.07
N ALA A 41 0.91 -3.07 -4.34
CA ALA A 41 1.48 -2.99 -5.68
C ALA A 41 2.23 -4.26 -6.09
N THR A 42 2.10 -4.61 -7.37
CA THR A 42 2.84 -5.68 -8.02
C THR A 42 3.72 -5.09 -9.12
N ARG A 43 5.01 -5.36 -9.08
CA ARG A 43 5.97 -5.02 -10.14
C ARG A 43 5.87 -6.06 -11.27
N ARG A 44 5.96 -5.59 -12.50
CA ARG A 44 6.15 -6.42 -13.67
C ARG A 44 7.55 -6.18 -14.20
N ALA A 45 8.40 -7.18 -14.11
CA ALA A 45 9.78 -7.13 -14.56
C ALA A 45 10.20 -8.53 -15.03
N HIS A 46 11.06 -8.64 -16.04
CA HIS A 46 11.61 -9.91 -16.52
C HIS A 46 10.54 -10.98 -16.78
N GLN A 47 9.38 -10.57 -17.32
CA GLN A 47 8.21 -11.42 -17.61
C GLN A 47 7.54 -12.04 -16.37
N VAL A 48 7.95 -11.67 -15.15
CA VAL A 48 7.35 -12.14 -13.91
C VAL A 48 6.59 -11.01 -13.19
N ARG A 49 5.71 -11.39 -12.28
CA ARG A 49 4.99 -10.50 -11.38
C ARG A 49 5.52 -10.68 -9.96
N ILE A 50 5.80 -9.59 -9.28
CA ILE A 50 6.47 -9.58 -7.98
C ILE A 50 5.73 -8.63 -7.06
N ASP A 51 5.28 -9.12 -5.90
CA ASP A 51 4.64 -8.29 -4.90
C ASP A 51 5.69 -7.61 -4.03
N HIS A 52 5.87 -6.31 -4.25
CA HIS A 52 6.96 -5.55 -3.61
C HIS A 52 6.48 -4.57 -2.54
N GLY A 53 5.18 -4.49 -2.31
CA GLY A 53 4.57 -3.74 -1.21
C GLY A 53 4.03 -4.70 -0.16
N LEU A 54 2.73 -5.00 -0.22
CA LEU A 54 2.10 -5.95 0.68
C LEU A 54 2.68 -7.35 0.48
N ARG A 55 3.12 -7.96 1.59
CA ARG A 55 3.76 -9.30 1.60
C ARG A 55 2.75 -10.40 1.31
N TYR A 56 1.62 -10.36 1.99
CA TYR A 56 0.49 -11.30 1.92
C TYR A 56 -0.74 -10.63 2.53
N TRP A 57 -1.91 -11.24 2.35
CA TRP A 57 -3.15 -10.79 2.95
C TRP A 57 -3.50 -11.70 4.13
N GLN A 58 -3.90 -11.10 5.25
CA GLN A 58 -4.49 -11.80 6.39
C GLN A 58 -5.94 -11.34 6.54
N ALA A 59 -6.83 -12.27 6.90
CA ALA A 59 -8.20 -11.93 7.25
C ALA A 59 -8.26 -11.59 8.75
N SER A 60 -8.96 -10.51 9.07
CA SER A 60 -9.50 -10.26 10.41
C SER A 60 -11.01 -10.28 10.32
N PRO A 61 -11.75 -10.41 11.43
CA PRO A 61 -13.22 -10.41 11.41
C PRO A 61 -13.80 -9.21 10.65
N GLU A 62 -13.17 -8.04 10.78
CA GLU A 62 -13.63 -6.77 10.20
C GLU A 62 -13.54 -6.75 8.67
N ILE A 63 -12.56 -7.44 8.10
CA ILE A 63 -12.36 -7.49 6.64
C ILE A 63 -12.74 -8.83 6.01
N ALA A 64 -13.21 -9.79 6.81
CA ALA A 64 -13.62 -11.11 6.33
C ALA A 64 -14.60 -11.04 5.15
N PRO A 65 -15.65 -10.19 5.13
CA PRO A 65 -16.56 -10.10 3.99
C PRO A 65 -15.87 -9.71 2.67
N LEU A 66 -14.84 -8.85 2.74
CA LEU A 66 -14.04 -8.51 1.56
C LEU A 66 -13.15 -9.69 1.12
N VAL A 67 -12.57 -10.40 2.08
CA VAL A 67 -11.74 -11.59 1.78
C VAL A 67 -12.59 -12.66 1.11
N ASP A 68 -13.77 -12.96 1.63
CA ASP A 68 -14.70 -13.92 1.05
C ASP A 68 -15.11 -13.54 -0.38
N GLU A 69 -15.40 -12.25 -0.60
CA GLU A 69 -15.70 -11.73 -1.93
C GLU A 69 -14.53 -11.93 -2.91
N LEU A 70 -13.29 -11.65 -2.47
CA LEU A 70 -12.10 -11.80 -3.28
C LEU A 70 -11.74 -13.27 -3.56
N LEU A 71 -12.01 -14.17 -2.61
CA LEU A 71 -11.87 -15.62 -2.78
C LEU A 71 -12.90 -16.15 -3.78
N ALA A 72 -14.17 -15.79 -3.62
CA ALA A 72 -15.24 -16.18 -4.54
C ALA A 72 -14.99 -15.68 -5.97
N ALA A 73 -14.35 -14.51 -6.11
CA ALA A 73 -13.95 -13.95 -7.40
C ALA A 73 -12.62 -14.53 -7.95
N ASN A 74 -11.99 -15.47 -7.26
CA ASN A 74 -10.66 -16.03 -7.59
C ASN A 74 -9.55 -14.98 -7.69
N VAL A 75 -9.67 -13.84 -7.00
CA VAL A 75 -8.66 -12.79 -6.91
C VAL A 75 -7.62 -13.14 -5.85
N LEU A 76 -8.07 -13.63 -4.70
CA LEU A 76 -7.22 -14.20 -3.65
C LEU A 76 -7.30 -15.73 -3.67
N LYS A 77 -6.24 -16.35 -3.17
CA LYS A 77 -6.16 -17.78 -2.86
C LYS A 77 -5.40 -18.00 -1.56
N PRO A 78 -5.67 -19.07 -0.81
CA PRO A 78 -4.80 -19.49 0.28
C PRO A 78 -3.36 -19.62 -0.21
N TRP A 79 -2.43 -19.17 0.62
CA TRP A 79 -1.00 -19.31 0.35
C TRP A 79 -0.45 -20.42 1.25
N ASP A 80 -0.07 -21.55 0.64
CA ASP A 80 0.63 -22.62 1.33
C ASP A 80 2.09 -22.22 1.49
N VAL A 81 2.44 -21.76 2.69
CA VAL A 81 3.74 -21.19 3.00
C VAL A 81 4.21 -21.66 4.37
N LYS A 82 5.48 -22.01 4.49
CA LYS A 82 6.14 -22.22 5.77
C LYS A 82 6.73 -20.93 6.29
N ALA A 83 6.36 -20.57 7.50
CA ALA A 83 6.91 -19.41 8.19
C ALA A 83 8.10 -19.82 9.05
N TYR A 84 9.09 -18.96 9.07
CA TYR A 84 10.28 -19.07 9.90
C TYR A 84 10.59 -17.72 10.53
N GLU A 85 11.37 -17.74 11.60
CA GLU A 85 11.85 -16.51 12.24
C GLU A 85 13.33 -16.64 12.65
N ILE A 86 13.97 -15.49 12.77
CA ILE A 86 15.32 -15.37 13.32
C ILE A 86 15.23 -14.50 14.56
N LEU A 87 15.42 -15.13 15.74
CA LEU A 87 15.36 -14.46 17.05
C LEU A 87 16.74 -14.06 17.54
N GLN A 88 17.76 -14.91 17.30
CA GLN A 88 19.14 -14.71 17.76
C GLN A 88 20.13 -15.37 16.82
N ARG A 89 21.32 -14.79 16.69
CA ARG A 89 22.52 -15.38 16.07
C ARG A 89 22.33 -16.07 14.73
N GLU A 90 21.48 -15.51 13.87
CA GLU A 90 21.24 -16.05 12.52
C GLU A 90 20.65 -17.48 12.48
N VAL A 91 20.13 -17.97 13.60
CA VAL A 91 19.47 -19.28 13.68
C VAL A 91 18.04 -19.14 13.15
N ILE A 92 17.72 -19.91 12.13
CA ILE A 92 16.37 -19.99 11.54
C ILE A 92 15.58 -21.03 12.33
N THR A 93 14.42 -20.65 12.84
CA THR A 93 13.51 -21.55 13.55
C THR A 93 12.13 -21.51 12.87
N PRO A 94 11.41 -22.66 12.79
CA PRO A 94 10.01 -22.65 12.36
C PRO A 94 9.18 -21.70 13.23
N ALA A 95 8.32 -20.93 12.60
CA ALA A 95 7.36 -20.05 13.27
C ALA A 95 5.92 -20.51 12.97
N PRO A 96 5.00 -20.40 13.94
CA PRO A 96 3.61 -20.73 13.69
C PRO A 96 2.98 -19.75 12.69
N VAL A 97 2.11 -20.27 11.83
CA VAL A 97 1.18 -19.47 11.02
C VAL A 97 -0.17 -19.58 11.70
N GLU A 98 -0.47 -18.62 12.59
CA GLU A 98 -1.68 -18.66 13.43
C GLU A 98 -2.96 -18.45 12.64
N GLU A 99 -2.90 -17.71 11.52
CA GLU A 99 -4.04 -17.37 10.68
C GLU A 99 -3.77 -17.78 9.24
N GLN A 100 -4.82 -18.10 8.49
CA GLN A 100 -4.70 -18.37 7.06
C GLN A 100 -4.16 -17.13 6.32
N LEU A 101 -3.07 -17.33 5.61
CA LEU A 101 -2.50 -16.32 4.72
C LEU A 101 -3.05 -16.48 3.30
N TYR A 102 -3.25 -15.35 2.64
CA TYR A 102 -3.74 -15.32 1.27
C TYR A 102 -2.80 -14.55 0.36
N THR A 103 -2.77 -14.93 -0.89
CA THR A 103 -2.04 -14.25 -1.96
C THR A 103 -2.94 -14.06 -3.18
N ALA A 104 -2.59 -13.11 -4.03
CA ALA A 104 -3.18 -12.97 -5.35
C ALA A 104 -2.22 -13.58 -6.40
N PRO A 105 -2.54 -14.71 -7.02
CA PRO A 105 -1.65 -15.36 -8.00
C PRO A 105 -1.31 -14.45 -9.20
N GLU A 106 -2.25 -13.58 -9.59
CA GLU A 106 -2.04 -12.55 -10.62
C GLU A 106 -1.32 -11.29 -10.09
N GLY A 107 -0.81 -11.33 -8.84
CA GLY A 107 -0.19 -10.24 -8.10
C GLY A 107 -1.19 -9.43 -7.28
N MET A 108 -0.74 -8.90 -6.12
CA MET A 108 -1.60 -8.17 -5.17
C MET A 108 -2.35 -6.98 -5.81
N SER A 109 -1.79 -6.36 -6.85
CA SER A 109 -2.48 -5.32 -7.62
C SER A 109 -3.78 -5.80 -8.31
N ALA A 110 -4.03 -7.11 -8.39
CA ALA A 110 -5.30 -7.65 -8.87
C ALA A 110 -6.47 -7.29 -7.95
N VAL A 111 -6.23 -7.16 -6.65
CA VAL A 111 -7.23 -6.68 -5.69
C VAL A 111 -7.66 -5.26 -6.03
N GLY A 112 -6.71 -4.35 -6.26
CA GLY A 112 -7.04 -2.98 -6.68
C GLY A 112 -7.84 -2.91 -7.98
N LYS A 113 -7.48 -3.75 -8.96
CA LYS A 113 -8.24 -3.86 -10.22
C LYS A 113 -9.64 -4.40 -10.02
N TYR A 114 -9.80 -5.37 -9.12
CA TYR A 114 -11.11 -5.92 -8.79
C TYR A 114 -12.01 -4.87 -8.13
N LEU A 115 -11.48 -4.12 -7.17
CA LEU A 115 -12.21 -3.06 -6.48
C LEU A 115 -12.60 -1.89 -7.41
N ALA A 116 -11.79 -1.64 -8.43
CA ALA A 116 -12.06 -0.62 -9.44
C ALA A 116 -13.03 -1.08 -10.55
N LYS A 117 -13.56 -2.31 -10.50
CA LYS A 117 -14.58 -2.74 -11.46
C LYS A 117 -15.79 -1.80 -11.44
N GLY A 118 -16.24 -1.41 -12.64
CA GLY A 118 -17.32 -0.44 -12.81
C GLY A 118 -16.85 1.03 -12.89
N PHE A 119 -15.55 1.28 -12.72
CA PHE A 119 -14.92 2.56 -13.07
C PHE A 119 -14.21 2.43 -14.42
N VAL A 120 -14.32 3.45 -15.26
CA VAL A 120 -13.78 3.47 -16.62
C VAL A 120 -12.57 4.40 -16.68
N ARG A 121 -11.44 3.86 -17.11
CA ARG A 121 -10.20 4.63 -17.26
C ARG A 121 -10.43 5.83 -18.19
N ASP A 122 -9.80 6.96 -17.85
CA ASP A 122 -9.86 8.24 -18.54
C ASP A 122 -11.28 8.87 -18.61
N GLN A 123 -12.22 8.33 -17.80
CA GLN A 123 -13.56 8.90 -17.61
C GLN A 123 -13.80 9.22 -16.12
N ASP A 124 -14.07 8.21 -15.29
CA ASP A 124 -14.26 8.32 -13.84
C ASP A 124 -13.11 7.70 -13.00
N LEU A 125 -12.09 7.16 -13.67
CA LEU A 125 -10.83 6.65 -13.10
C LEU A 125 -9.64 7.32 -13.81
N LEU A 126 -9.12 8.38 -13.22
CA LEU A 126 -8.04 9.21 -13.75
C LEU A 126 -6.71 8.79 -13.10
N LEU A 127 -5.98 7.91 -13.77
CA LEU A 127 -4.63 7.51 -13.37
C LEU A 127 -3.61 8.45 -14.01
N GLU A 128 -2.40 8.58 -13.39
CA GLU A 128 -1.36 9.53 -13.79
C GLU A 128 -1.80 11.00 -13.63
N HIS A 129 -2.79 11.23 -12.75
CA HIS A 129 -3.33 12.53 -12.40
C HIS A 129 -2.99 12.84 -10.93
N ARG A 130 -1.91 13.58 -10.72
CA ARG A 130 -1.50 14.02 -9.39
C ARG A 130 -2.29 15.27 -9.01
N ALA A 131 -3.12 15.18 -7.97
CA ALA A 131 -3.70 16.37 -7.36
C ALA A 131 -2.58 17.20 -6.70
N ILE A 132 -2.50 18.48 -7.03
CA ILE A 132 -1.49 19.43 -6.54
C ILE A 132 -2.10 20.57 -5.73
N ALA A 133 -3.38 20.89 -5.95
CA ALA A 133 -4.12 21.87 -5.16
C ALA A 133 -5.58 21.44 -4.99
N ILE A 134 -6.20 21.92 -3.92
CA ILE A 134 -7.63 21.78 -3.65
C ILE A 134 -8.15 23.10 -3.09
N ASP A 135 -9.21 23.64 -3.71
CA ASP A 135 -9.82 24.89 -3.35
C ASP A 135 -11.34 24.74 -3.26
N PRO A 136 -12.02 25.51 -2.38
CA PRO A 136 -13.46 25.55 -2.36
C PRO A 136 -14.01 26.25 -3.61
N ILE A 137 -15.15 25.78 -4.08
CA ILE A 137 -15.93 26.46 -5.11
C ILE A 137 -17.22 26.97 -4.46
N ALA A 138 -17.46 28.28 -4.56
CA ALA A 138 -18.75 28.88 -4.28
C ALA A 138 -19.27 29.47 -5.60
N ASN A 139 -20.35 28.92 -6.13
CA ASN A 139 -21.03 29.45 -7.31
C ASN A 139 -22.55 29.31 -7.16
N ASP A 140 -23.31 29.86 -8.09
CA ASP A 140 -24.79 29.79 -8.13
C ASP A 140 -25.34 28.36 -8.17
N SER A 141 -24.49 27.37 -8.51
CA SER A 141 -24.82 25.92 -8.55
C SER A 141 -24.54 25.18 -7.23
N GLY A 142 -24.06 25.87 -6.18
CA GLY A 142 -23.74 25.31 -4.87
C GLY A 142 -22.26 25.34 -4.50
N ALA A 143 -21.96 24.93 -3.27
CA ALA A 143 -20.60 24.78 -2.76
C ALA A 143 -19.98 23.45 -3.22
N GLY A 144 -18.67 23.40 -3.37
CA GLY A 144 -17.93 22.20 -3.77
C GLY A 144 -16.43 22.42 -3.73
N TRP A 145 -15.70 21.53 -4.39
CA TRP A 145 -14.24 21.46 -4.40
C TRP A 145 -13.71 21.47 -5.83
N ARG A 146 -12.74 22.32 -6.07
CA ARG A 146 -11.90 22.36 -7.26
C ARG A 146 -10.58 21.66 -6.93
N ILE A 147 -10.29 20.60 -7.67
CA ILE A 147 -9.05 19.83 -7.52
C ILE A 147 -8.22 20.09 -8.78
N GLU A 148 -7.06 20.71 -8.62
CA GLU A 148 -6.12 20.93 -9.70
C GLU A 148 -5.11 19.78 -9.76
N CYS A 149 -4.89 19.25 -10.97
CA CYS A 149 -3.92 18.20 -11.24
C CYS A 149 -2.67 18.78 -11.90
N GLU A 150 -1.53 18.11 -11.67
CA GLU A 150 -0.30 18.37 -12.41
C GLU A 150 -0.60 18.29 -13.93
N GLY A 151 -0.18 19.29 -14.69
CA GLY A 151 -0.54 19.39 -16.12
C GLY A 151 -1.78 20.27 -16.41
N GLY A 152 -2.40 20.84 -15.38
CA GLY A 152 -3.45 21.87 -15.53
C GLY A 152 -4.88 21.34 -15.66
N GLN A 153 -5.10 20.04 -15.62
CA GLN A 153 -6.46 19.51 -15.58
C GLN A 153 -7.13 19.84 -14.24
N VAL A 154 -8.40 20.21 -14.30
CA VAL A 154 -9.22 20.56 -13.14
C VAL A 154 -10.42 19.64 -13.02
N ILE A 155 -10.64 19.11 -11.83
CA ILE A 155 -11.80 18.30 -11.48
C ILE A 155 -12.64 19.06 -10.46
N ALA A 156 -13.95 19.15 -10.72
CA ALA A 156 -14.93 19.77 -9.82
C ALA A 156 -15.86 18.69 -9.23
N ALA A 157 -16.04 18.71 -7.90
CA ALA A 157 -16.92 17.79 -7.18
C ALA A 157 -17.62 18.50 -6.01
N GLN A 158 -18.81 18.04 -5.61
CA GLN A 158 -19.51 18.55 -4.44
C GLN A 158 -18.81 18.17 -3.14
N LYS A 159 -18.27 16.94 -3.07
CA LYS A 159 -17.57 16.40 -1.91
C LYS A 159 -16.21 15.81 -2.31
N CYS A 160 -15.28 15.74 -1.36
CA CYS A 160 -13.95 15.22 -1.62
C CYS A 160 -13.48 14.28 -0.51
N ALA A 161 -12.92 13.11 -0.90
CA ALA A 161 -12.21 12.19 -0.03
C ALA A 161 -10.71 12.18 -0.39
N ILE A 162 -9.85 12.53 0.55
CA ILE A 162 -8.38 12.50 0.39
C ILE A 162 -7.86 11.20 1.00
N ALA A 163 -7.62 10.18 0.14
CA ALA A 163 -7.23 8.82 0.53
C ALA A 163 -5.75 8.51 0.20
N ILE A 164 -4.87 9.41 0.62
CA ILE A 164 -3.41 9.33 0.41
C ILE A 164 -2.66 9.36 1.74
N PRO A 165 -1.34 9.04 1.80
CA PRO A 165 -0.57 9.13 3.03
C PRO A 165 -0.66 10.50 3.69
N ALA A 166 -0.76 10.52 5.03
CA ALA A 166 -1.01 11.73 5.81
C ALA A 166 -0.06 12.91 5.48
N PRO A 167 1.28 12.73 5.29
CA PRO A 167 2.13 13.85 4.91
C PRO A 167 1.82 14.42 3.51
N GLN A 168 1.32 13.61 2.59
CA GLN A 168 0.89 14.07 1.27
C GLN A 168 -0.45 14.80 1.36
N ALA A 169 -1.38 14.31 2.20
CA ALA A 169 -2.64 14.99 2.47
C ALA A 169 -2.40 16.36 3.14
N ALA A 170 -1.50 16.42 4.14
CA ALA A 170 -1.11 17.68 4.77
C ALA A 170 -0.51 18.69 3.78
N HIS A 171 0.28 18.20 2.81
CA HIS A 171 0.83 19.07 1.76
C HIS A 171 -0.26 19.61 0.84
N LEU A 172 -1.20 18.77 0.42
CA LEU A 172 -2.32 19.16 -0.43
C LEU A 172 -3.23 20.19 0.27
N LEU A 173 -3.56 19.98 1.54
CA LEU A 173 -4.40 20.89 2.31
C LEU A 173 -3.75 22.26 2.57
N LYS A 174 -2.43 22.35 2.58
CA LYS A 174 -1.72 23.63 2.71
C LYS A 174 -1.96 24.57 1.53
N THR A 175 -2.29 24.04 0.35
CA THR A 175 -2.59 24.88 -0.83
C THR A 175 -3.92 25.61 -0.67
N TYR A 176 -4.89 24.97 -0.01
CA TYR A 176 -6.18 25.56 0.32
C TYR A 176 -6.10 26.65 1.41
N ALA A 177 -5.16 26.52 2.33
CA ALA A 177 -5.20 27.23 3.62
C ALA A 177 -4.10 28.29 3.78
N ALA A 178 -3.59 28.87 2.69
CA ALA A 178 -2.49 29.83 2.80
C ALA A 178 -2.78 30.97 3.81
N ASP A 179 -4.02 31.40 3.90
CA ASP A 179 -4.47 32.47 4.83
C ASP A 179 -4.97 31.91 6.18
N SER A 180 -5.50 30.67 6.22
CA SER A 180 -6.10 30.05 7.42
C SER A 180 -5.06 29.36 8.33
N LEU A 181 -3.84 29.12 7.85
CA LEU A 181 -2.79 28.40 8.63
C LEU A 181 -2.24 29.17 9.83
N SER A 182 -2.69 30.40 10.07
CA SER A 182 -2.31 31.24 11.21
C SER A 182 -3.28 31.17 12.38
N ASP A 183 -4.54 30.73 12.17
CA ASP A 183 -5.53 30.61 13.25
C ASP A 183 -5.57 29.17 13.81
N PRO A 184 -5.15 28.96 15.10
CA PRO A 184 -5.22 27.65 15.74
C PRO A 184 -6.64 27.07 15.87
N ASN A 185 -7.68 27.90 15.78
CA ASN A 185 -9.09 27.47 15.87
C ASN A 185 -9.66 27.06 14.50
N ASP A 186 -8.95 27.32 13.42
CA ASP A 186 -9.39 26.93 12.09
C ASP A 186 -9.37 25.40 11.93
N THR A 187 -10.44 24.85 11.35
CA THR A 187 -10.59 23.38 11.19
C THR A 187 -9.50 22.78 10.29
N ILE A 188 -9.03 23.53 9.31
CA ILE A 188 -7.97 23.08 8.40
C ILE A 188 -6.61 23.12 9.08
N PHE A 189 -6.36 24.17 9.89
CA PHE A 189 -5.15 24.20 10.72
C PHE A 189 -5.09 22.95 11.60
N GLN A 190 -6.16 22.63 12.35
CA GLN A 190 -6.23 21.47 13.22
C GLN A 190 -6.08 20.13 12.43
N ALA A 191 -6.69 20.05 11.26
CA ALA A 191 -6.53 18.88 10.38
C ALA A 191 -5.08 18.72 9.92
N VAL A 192 -4.42 19.79 9.48
CA VAL A 192 -3.00 19.76 9.09
C VAL A 192 -2.10 19.37 10.28
N GLN A 193 -2.37 19.83 11.50
CA GLN A 193 -1.62 19.39 12.68
C GLN A 193 -1.83 17.91 12.97
N SER A 194 -3.07 17.41 12.88
CA SER A 194 -3.39 15.99 13.04
C SER A 194 -2.66 15.11 12.00
N LEU A 195 -2.61 15.55 10.74
CA LEU A 195 -1.89 14.87 9.67
C LEU A 195 -0.37 14.88 9.85
N LYS A 196 0.19 15.98 10.37
CA LYS A 196 1.63 16.09 10.69
C LYS A 196 2.05 15.21 11.87
N ALA A 197 1.13 14.91 12.79
CA ALA A 197 1.39 14.02 13.92
C ALA A 197 1.49 12.55 13.53
N VAL A 198 1.01 12.19 12.34
CA VAL A 198 1.14 10.83 11.80
C VAL A 198 2.57 10.57 11.37
N ASP A 199 3.16 9.50 11.90
CA ASP A 199 4.53 9.08 11.59
C ASP A 199 4.59 7.73 10.89
N TYR A 200 5.63 7.55 10.06
CA TYR A 200 5.82 6.35 9.24
C TYR A 200 7.25 5.83 9.31
N TRP A 201 7.38 4.53 9.43
CA TRP A 201 8.62 3.86 9.07
C TRP A 201 8.71 3.70 7.55
N PRO A 202 9.83 4.11 6.93
CA PRO A 202 10.10 3.79 5.53
C PRO A 202 10.49 2.32 5.39
N SER A 203 10.47 1.82 4.15
CA SER A 203 11.05 0.52 3.81
C SER A 203 11.72 0.58 2.44
N LEU A 204 12.72 -0.27 2.26
CA LEU A 204 13.31 -0.59 0.97
C LEU A 204 12.97 -2.03 0.64
N THR A 205 12.53 -2.27 -0.58
CA THR A 205 12.20 -3.63 -1.03
C THR A 205 13.09 -4.02 -2.19
N VAL A 206 13.91 -5.05 -1.99
CA VAL A 206 14.67 -5.70 -3.07
C VAL A 206 13.82 -6.82 -3.65
N MET A 207 13.72 -6.86 -4.96
CA MET A 207 13.14 -7.94 -5.76
C MET A 207 14.27 -8.56 -6.57
N ALA A 208 14.53 -9.84 -6.38
CA ALA A 208 15.66 -10.52 -7.02
C ALA A 208 15.25 -11.85 -7.66
N GLY A 209 15.69 -12.09 -8.87
CA GLY A 209 15.44 -13.33 -9.60
C GLY A 209 16.71 -14.12 -9.86
N TYR A 210 16.59 -15.43 -9.80
CA TYR A 210 17.69 -16.38 -9.80
C TYR A 210 17.53 -17.47 -10.87
N ASP A 211 18.59 -18.19 -11.11
CA ASP A 211 18.63 -19.34 -12.03
C ASP A 211 17.75 -20.48 -11.53
N GLU A 212 17.13 -21.22 -12.46
CA GLU A 212 16.23 -22.35 -12.18
C GLU A 212 16.91 -23.45 -11.34
N LYS A 213 18.22 -23.64 -11.51
CA LYS A 213 19.00 -24.62 -10.74
C LYS A 213 18.88 -24.45 -9.22
N TYR A 214 18.57 -23.22 -8.73
CA TYR A 214 18.38 -22.93 -7.31
C TYR A 214 16.96 -23.23 -6.80
N SER A 215 16.03 -23.69 -7.67
CA SER A 215 14.63 -23.93 -7.25
C SER A 215 14.49 -24.99 -6.17
N HIS A 216 15.45 -25.90 -6.04
CA HIS A 216 15.47 -26.97 -5.03
C HIS A 216 16.61 -26.80 -4.00
N ASP A 217 17.48 -25.80 -4.17
CA ASP A 217 18.58 -25.49 -3.25
C ASP A 217 18.17 -24.40 -2.27
N MET A 218 17.19 -24.72 -1.41
CA MET A 218 16.66 -23.79 -0.40
C MET A 218 17.20 -24.03 1.01
N GLY A 219 18.19 -24.94 1.16
CA GLY A 219 18.71 -25.32 2.47
C GLY A 219 17.62 -25.94 3.35
N GLU A 220 17.40 -25.38 4.52
CA GLU A 220 16.37 -25.83 5.48
C GLU A 220 14.97 -25.26 5.18
N LEU A 221 14.83 -24.37 4.18
CA LEU A 221 13.57 -23.73 3.84
C LEU A 221 12.75 -24.59 2.86
N ASP A 222 11.43 -24.62 3.02
CA ASP A 222 10.53 -25.40 2.14
C ASP A 222 10.55 -24.84 0.69
N PRO A 223 11.00 -25.60 -0.32
CA PRO A 223 11.10 -25.11 -1.70
C PRO A 223 9.73 -24.78 -2.33
N ARG A 224 8.62 -25.27 -1.76
CA ARG A 224 7.27 -24.99 -2.25
C ARG A 224 6.79 -23.59 -1.87
N GLY A 225 7.29 -23.05 -0.75
CA GLY A 225 6.94 -21.70 -0.28
C GLY A 225 7.45 -21.44 1.14
N TRP A 226 8.18 -20.36 1.28
CA TRP A 226 8.69 -19.95 2.59
C TRP A 226 8.70 -18.44 2.76
N MET A 227 8.63 -18.03 4.01
CA MET A 227 8.89 -16.66 4.46
C MET A 227 9.65 -16.67 5.77
N VAL A 228 10.50 -15.68 5.98
CA VAL A 228 11.29 -15.52 7.20
C VAL A 228 11.13 -14.10 7.74
N THR A 229 10.78 -13.99 9.02
CA THR A 229 10.78 -12.70 9.74
C THR A 229 12.09 -12.59 10.53
N ASP A 230 12.86 -11.56 10.22
CA ASP A 230 14.17 -11.34 10.86
C ASP A 230 14.02 -10.35 12.02
N LYS A 231 13.81 -10.87 13.22
CA LYS A 231 13.67 -10.07 14.45
C LYS A 231 15.03 -9.63 15.00
N ALA A 232 16.10 -10.40 14.75
CA ALA A 232 17.45 -10.14 15.26
C ALA A 232 18.30 -9.25 14.36
N GLY A 233 18.07 -9.25 13.05
CA GLY A 233 18.87 -8.50 12.09
C GLY A 233 18.71 -6.99 12.20
N THR A 234 19.70 -6.25 11.68
CA THR A 234 19.72 -4.78 11.68
C THR A 234 19.32 -4.18 10.32
N SER A 235 19.33 -4.97 9.26
CA SER A 235 19.04 -4.51 7.89
C SER A 235 17.79 -5.12 7.27
N THR A 236 17.64 -6.45 7.38
CA THR A 236 16.49 -7.18 6.87
C THR A 236 15.38 -7.27 7.93
N GLU A 237 14.13 -7.16 7.53
CA GLU A 237 12.97 -7.38 8.39
C GLU A 237 12.22 -8.65 7.96
N TRP A 238 12.08 -8.85 6.66
CA TRP A 238 11.34 -9.96 6.10
C TRP A 238 11.94 -10.38 4.76
N VAL A 239 11.98 -11.68 4.53
CA VAL A 239 12.40 -12.29 3.26
C VAL A 239 11.40 -13.37 2.88
N GLY A 240 11.01 -13.45 1.61
CA GLY A 240 10.07 -14.48 1.17
C GLY A 240 10.27 -14.91 -0.27
N LEU A 241 9.91 -16.16 -0.55
CA LEU A 241 9.90 -16.75 -1.88
C LEU A 241 8.63 -16.29 -2.63
N ASP A 242 8.71 -15.14 -3.31
CA ASP A 242 7.55 -14.55 -4.00
C ASP A 242 7.07 -15.41 -5.16
N SER A 243 7.96 -16.16 -5.83
CA SER A 243 7.59 -17.09 -6.91
C SER A 243 6.57 -18.15 -6.46
N SER A 244 6.56 -18.57 -5.20
CA SER A 244 5.61 -19.53 -4.65
C SER A 244 4.14 -19.07 -4.70
N LYS A 245 3.92 -17.75 -4.80
CA LYS A 245 2.59 -17.15 -4.89
C LYS A 245 1.97 -17.27 -6.30
N ARG A 246 2.73 -17.69 -7.32
CA ARG A 246 2.33 -17.64 -8.74
C ARG A 246 1.84 -18.98 -9.27
N THR A 247 1.61 -19.95 -8.42
CA THR A 247 1.13 -21.28 -8.79
C THR A 247 -0.17 -21.21 -9.60
N GLY A 248 -0.23 -21.99 -10.67
CA GLY A 248 -1.42 -22.07 -11.53
C GLY A 248 -1.63 -20.86 -12.45
N THR A 249 -0.66 -20.00 -12.62
CA THR A 249 -0.71 -18.87 -13.56
C THR A 249 0.27 -19.04 -14.71
N LYS A 250 0.06 -18.28 -15.79
CA LYS A 250 1.03 -18.19 -16.91
C LYS A 250 2.27 -17.34 -16.58
N HIS A 251 2.36 -16.80 -15.37
CA HIS A 251 3.44 -15.92 -14.91
C HIS A 251 4.34 -16.62 -13.88
N VAL A 252 4.34 -17.95 -13.85
CA VAL A 252 5.23 -18.74 -12.99
C VAL A 252 6.67 -18.51 -13.46
N PRO A 253 7.56 -17.98 -12.60
CA PRO A 253 8.97 -17.84 -12.93
C PRO A 253 9.62 -19.22 -13.14
N LYS A 254 10.63 -19.31 -14.01
CA LYS A 254 11.41 -20.53 -14.16
C LYS A 254 12.27 -20.82 -12.93
N GLY A 255 12.89 -19.77 -12.38
CA GLY A 255 13.71 -19.87 -11.17
C GLY A 255 13.11 -19.09 -9.98
N PRO A 256 13.74 -19.17 -8.82
CA PRO A 256 13.28 -18.45 -7.62
C PRO A 256 13.21 -16.95 -7.84
N VAL A 257 12.16 -16.33 -7.30
CA VAL A 257 12.07 -14.88 -7.13
C VAL A 257 11.92 -14.60 -5.65
N ILE A 258 12.88 -13.87 -5.09
CA ILE A 258 12.94 -13.53 -3.67
C ILE A 258 12.65 -12.04 -3.51
N VAL A 259 11.84 -11.74 -2.50
CA VAL A 259 11.56 -10.36 -2.07
C VAL A 259 12.12 -10.17 -0.68
N ILE A 260 12.88 -9.08 -0.49
CA ILE A 260 13.52 -8.72 0.77
C ILE A 260 13.01 -7.35 1.19
N HIS A 261 12.40 -7.26 2.36
CA HIS A 261 12.00 -5.99 2.97
C HIS A 261 13.04 -5.57 4.01
N ALA A 262 13.47 -4.34 3.92
CA ALA A 262 14.38 -3.74 4.89
C ALA A 262 13.65 -3.32 6.16
N LYS A 263 14.36 -3.35 7.31
CA LYS A 263 13.92 -2.67 8.54
C LYS A 263 13.79 -1.17 8.33
N GLY A 264 12.82 -0.56 9.00
CA GLY A 264 12.58 0.89 8.93
C GLY A 264 13.82 1.70 9.29
N THR A 265 14.53 1.33 10.36
CA THR A 265 15.79 1.97 10.80
C THR A 265 16.93 1.86 9.79
N PHE A 266 16.99 0.77 9.03
CA PHE A 266 17.92 0.63 7.92
C PHE A 266 17.48 1.50 6.73
N ALA A 267 16.20 1.43 6.34
CA ALA A 267 15.66 2.18 5.21
C ALA A 267 15.80 3.69 5.41
N GLN A 268 15.64 4.18 6.64
CA GLN A 268 15.75 5.60 6.97
C GLN A 268 17.10 6.20 6.58
N ARG A 269 18.19 5.41 6.67
CA ARG A 269 19.54 5.87 6.28
C ARG A 269 19.71 6.10 4.77
N TYR A 270 18.83 5.49 3.96
CA TYR A 270 18.91 5.54 2.49
C TYR A 270 17.68 6.20 1.85
N ILE A 271 16.74 6.71 2.66
CA ILE A 271 15.44 7.16 2.12
C ILE A 271 15.59 8.34 1.15
N ASP A 272 16.63 9.15 1.31
CA ASP A 272 16.92 10.31 0.46
C ASP A 272 18.13 10.09 -0.47
N ALA A 273 18.76 8.90 -0.41
CA ALA A 273 19.88 8.59 -1.28
C ALA A 273 19.48 8.60 -2.77
N ALA A 274 20.29 9.22 -3.61
CA ALA A 274 20.06 9.24 -5.06
C ALA A 274 20.23 7.84 -5.66
N ASP A 275 21.22 7.07 -5.20
CA ASP A 275 21.45 5.68 -5.60
C ASP A 275 21.14 4.72 -4.45
N LEU A 276 20.30 3.72 -4.72
CA LEU A 276 19.92 2.68 -3.78
C LEU A 276 20.67 1.35 -3.99
N GLN A 277 21.53 1.24 -5.00
CA GLN A 277 22.27 0.01 -5.29
C GLN A 277 23.14 -0.45 -4.11
N PRO A 278 23.83 0.46 -3.37
CA PRO A 278 24.57 0.08 -2.16
C PRO A 278 23.67 -0.56 -1.10
N ALA A 279 22.47 0.00 -0.88
CA ALA A 279 21.50 -0.55 0.08
C ALA A 279 21.01 -1.94 -0.35
N ALA A 280 20.70 -2.13 -1.65
CA ALA A 280 20.31 -3.44 -2.19
C ALA A 280 21.42 -4.48 -1.98
N SER A 281 22.67 -4.12 -2.26
CA SER A 281 23.83 -5.00 -2.06
C SER A 281 24.00 -5.43 -0.59
N VAL A 282 23.74 -4.54 0.37
CA VAL A 282 23.77 -4.90 1.80
C VAL A 282 22.65 -5.89 2.13
N LEU A 283 21.43 -5.65 1.65
CA LEU A 283 20.26 -6.52 1.91
C LEU A 283 20.46 -7.92 1.30
N LEU A 284 20.95 -8.01 0.06
CA LEU A 284 21.25 -9.28 -0.60
C LEU A 284 22.31 -10.06 0.17
N ARG A 285 23.44 -9.44 0.53
CA ARG A 285 24.50 -10.08 1.31
C ARG A 285 24.07 -10.48 2.72
N ALA A 286 23.25 -9.66 3.38
CA ALA A 286 22.71 -9.99 4.69
C ALA A 286 21.78 -11.21 4.64
N SER A 287 20.95 -11.32 3.60
CA SER A 287 20.10 -12.49 3.38
C SER A 287 20.92 -13.72 2.99
N ALA A 288 21.94 -13.55 2.14
CA ALA A 288 22.80 -14.66 1.72
C ALA A 288 23.55 -15.33 2.89
N ARG A 289 24.01 -14.53 3.86
CA ARG A 289 24.67 -15.08 5.06
C ARG A 289 23.74 -15.93 5.95
N LYS A 290 22.44 -15.62 5.93
CA LYS A 290 21.44 -16.28 6.79
C LYS A 290 20.78 -17.48 6.14
N PHE A 291 20.66 -17.48 4.82
CA PHE A 291 19.91 -18.50 4.09
C PHE A 291 20.84 -19.33 3.19
N ASN A 292 21.16 -18.80 2.03
CA ASN A 292 21.97 -19.47 1.01
C ASN A 292 22.88 -18.46 0.32
N THR A 293 24.14 -18.82 0.12
CA THR A 293 25.18 -17.94 -0.44
C THR A 293 24.83 -17.41 -1.83
N TRP A 294 24.11 -18.19 -2.65
CA TRP A 294 23.69 -17.78 -3.99
C TRP A 294 22.74 -16.59 -3.99
N ILE A 295 22.06 -16.29 -2.87
CA ILE A 295 21.17 -15.11 -2.76
C ILE A 295 21.94 -13.79 -2.96
N ALA A 296 23.26 -13.76 -2.71
CA ALA A 296 24.09 -12.60 -2.98
C ALA A 296 24.33 -12.34 -4.47
N GLN A 297 24.02 -13.30 -5.36
CA GLN A 297 24.35 -13.26 -6.77
C GLN A 297 23.10 -13.50 -7.66
N PRO A 298 22.12 -12.58 -7.62
CA PRO A 298 20.94 -12.71 -8.46
C PRO A 298 21.28 -12.47 -9.94
N ASN A 299 20.55 -13.09 -10.87
CA ASN A 299 20.65 -12.82 -12.30
C ASN A 299 20.18 -11.39 -12.61
N TRP A 300 19.23 -10.91 -11.85
CA TRP A 300 18.75 -9.54 -11.89
C TRP A 300 18.16 -9.15 -10.54
N PHE A 301 18.17 -7.87 -10.22
CA PHE A 301 17.43 -7.33 -9.11
C PHE A 301 16.94 -5.90 -9.40
N GLN A 302 15.92 -5.50 -8.66
CA GLN A 302 15.43 -4.13 -8.59
C GLN A 302 15.23 -3.78 -7.12
N ILE A 303 15.39 -2.50 -6.79
CA ILE A 303 15.09 -1.97 -5.46
C ILE A 303 14.02 -0.90 -5.58
N HIS A 304 13.04 -0.94 -4.66
CA HIS A 304 11.97 0.05 -4.56
C HIS A 304 11.99 0.74 -3.20
N ARG A 305 11.68 2.02 -3.20
CA ARG A 305 11.65 2.89 -2.03
C ARG A 305 10.20 3.15 -1.62
N TRP A 306 9.84 2.75 -0.40
CA TRP A 306 8.58 3.08 0.24
C TRP A 306 8.82 4.12 1.33
N ARG A 307 8.60 5.40 1.05
CA ARG A 307 8.80 6.47 2.03
C ARG A 307 7.81 6.38 3.19
N TYR A 308 6.56 6.02 2.90
CA TYR A 308 5.46 5.86 3.85
C TYR A 308 5.02 4.41 3.86
N ALA A 309 5.89 3.50 4.34
CA ALA A 309 5.65 2.06 4.25
C ALA A 309 4.70 1.56 5.35
N PHE A 310 5.03 1.82 6.58
CA PHE A 310 4.31 1.34 7.75
C PHE A 310 4.00 2.51 8.69
N VAL A 311 2.78 2.57 9.18
CA VAL A 311 2.38 3.57 10.18
C VAL A 311 3.06 3.24 11.51
N ASN A 312 3.80 4.21 12.06
CA ASN A 312 4.42 4.15 13.38
C ASN A 312 3.53 4.81 14.42
N VAL A 313 3.06 6.04 14.12
CA VAL A 313 2.09 6.76 14.92
C VAL A 313 0.91 7.10 14.03
N GLY A 314 -0.26 6.54 14.32
CA GLY A 314 -1.48 6.74 13.55
C GLY A 314 -2.42 7.76 14.17
N TYR A 315 -3.43 8.14 13.41
CA TYR A 315 -4.56 8.94 13.87
C TYR A 315 -5.59 8.04 14.54
N THR A 316 -6.08 8.42 15.72
CA THR A 316 -6.88 7.56 16.61
C THR A 316 -8.35 7.37 16.19
N LYS A 317 -8.79 7.96 15.08
CA LYS A 317 -10.13 7.75 14.51
C LYS A 317 -10.02 7.08 13.13
N GLU A 318 -11.10 6.50 12.66
CA GLU A 318 -11.16 5.81 11.37
C GLU A 318 -11.18 6.77 10.17
N VAL A 319 -11.53 8.04 10.39
CA VAL A 319 -11.58 9.09 9.38
C VAL A 319 -11.31 10.45 10.02
N LEU A 320 -10.54 11.30 9.36
CA LEU A 320 -10.37 12.71 9.72
C LEU A 320 -11.41 13.53 8.93
N VAL A 321 -12.40 14.05 9.63
CA VAL A 321 -13.40 14.95 9.05
C VAL A 321 -12.89 16.38 9.21
N ILE A 322 -12.74 17.09 8.09
CA ILE A 322 -12.32 18.49 8.05
C ILE A 322 -13.58 19.35 7.96
N GLU A 323 -14.43 19.02 7.01
CA GLU A 323 -15.75 19.61 6.79
C GLU A 323 -16.73 18.51 6.40
N PRO A 324 -18.05 18.73 6.43
CA PRO A 324 -19.04 17.75 6.00
C PRO A 324 -18.85 17.25 4.55
N SER A 325 -18.20 18.05 3.72
CA SER A 325 -17.91 17.77 2.32
C SER A 325 -16.44 17.38 2.04
N LEU A 326 -15.55 17.42 3.06
CA LEU A 326 -14.12 17.12 2.93
C LEU A 326 -13.62 16.22 4.04
N VAL A 327 -13.18 15.02 3.68
CA VAL A 327 -12.64 14.04 4.61
C VAL A 327 -11.28 13.52 4.16
N CYS A 328 -10.44 13.11 5.13
CA CYS A 328 -9.19 12.41 4.87
C CYS A 328 -9.18 11.04 5.51
N GLY A 329 -8.53 10.08 4.87
CA GLY A 329 -8.37 8.73 5.41
C GLY A 329 -7.26 7.92 4.76
N GLY A 330 -7.04 6.75 5.30
CA GLY A 330 -5.99 5.83 4.87
C GLY A 330 -5.69 4.82 5.97
N ASP A 331 -4.68 3.99 5.77
CA ASP A 331 -4.18 3.06 6.80
C ASP A 331 -3.63 3.74 8.06
N TRP A 332 -3.38 5.02 7.98
CA TRP A 332 -2.97 5.86 9.10
C TRP A 332 -4.11 6.24 10.05
N CYS A 333 -5.35 6.04 9.66
CA CYS A 333 -6.53 6.14 10.50
C CYS A 333 -6.74 4.80 11.22
N VAL A 334 -6.08 4.61 12.36
CA VAL A 334 -6.03 3.31 13.04
C VAL A 334 -7.25 3.05 13.95
N GLY A 335 -8.08 4.06 14.21
CA GLY A 335 -9.25 3.90 15.06
C GLY A 335 -8.90 3.41 16.47
N SER A 336 -9.68 2.49 17.00
CA SER A 336 -9.45 1.83 18.30
C SER A 336 -8.49 0.64 18.21
N LEU A 337 -7.96 0.33 17.04
CA LEU A 337 -7.09 -0.82 16.80
C LEU A 337 -5.69 -0.52 17.31
N ALA A 338 -5.37 -0.94 18.53
CA ALA A 338 -4.05 -0.77 19.14
C ALA A 338 -2.92 -1.45 18.35
N THR A 339 -3.25 -2.38 17.45
CA THR A 339 -2.33 -3.14 16.59
C THR A 339 -2.87 -3.30 15.17
N ALA A 340 -3.41 -2.22 14.59
CA ALA A 340 -4.06 -2.28 13.29
C ALA A 340 -3.11 -2.82 12.22
N LYS A 341 -3.47 -3.95 11.63
CA LYS A 341 -2.86 -4.40 10.37
C LYS A 341 -3.19 -3.35 9.31
N SER A 342 -2.19 -2.88 8.56
CA SER A 342 -2.36 -1.77 7.59
C SER A 342 -3.50 -1.96 6.59
N ILE A 343 -3.84 -3.21 6.25
CA ILE A 343 -4.96 -3.53 5.35
C ILE A 343 -6.30 -3.25 6.01
N GLU A 344 -6.46 -3.68 7.25
CA GLU A 344 -7.67 -3.51 8.03
C GLU A 344 -7.98 -2.04 8.27
N ALA A 345 -6.99 -1.29 8.78
CA ALA A 345 -7.12 0.16 8.95
C ALA A 345 -7.47 0.86 7.62
N ALA A 346 -6.84 0.47 6.52
CA ALA A 346 -7.14 1.02 5.20
C ALA A 346 -8.58 0.70 4.74
N TYR A 347 -9.06 -0.50 5.00
CA TYR A 347 -10.44 -0.91 4.67
C TYR A 347 -11.46 -0.14 5.50
N LEU A 348 -11.31 -0.15 6.83
CA LEU A 348 -12.23 0.52 7.75
C LEU A 348 -12.28 2.03 7.50
N SER A 349 -11.12 2.65 7.28
CA SER A 349 -11.05 4.07 6.91
C SER A 349 -11.76 4.35 5.58
N GLY A 350 -11.64 3.47 4.57
CA GLY A 350 -12.37 3.61 3.32
C GLY A 350 -13.88 3.56 3.50
N VAL A 351 -14.38 2.64 4.35
CA VAL A 351 -15.80 2.55 4.71
C VAL A 351 -16.27 3.79 5.48
N ALA A 352 -15.46 4.25 6.45
CA ALA A 352 -15.77 5.43 7.26
C ALA A 352 -15.84 6.71 6.42
N MET A 353 -14.88 6.92 5.49
CA MET A 353 -14.94 8.05 4.55
C MET A 353 -16.21 8.02 3.72
N ALA A 354 -16.58 6.87 3.16
CA ALA A 354 -17.83 6.74 2.39
C ALA A 354 -19.05 7.04 3.25
N GLY A 355 -19.06 6.58 4.51
CA GLY A 355 -20.16 6.84 5.45
C GLY A 355 -20.37 8.31 5.78
N LYS A 356 -19.30 9.13 5.74
CA LYS A 356 -19.36 10.58 5.98
C LYS A 356 -19.80 11.37 4.75
N LEU A 357 -19.59 10.81 3.55
CA LEU A 357 -19.87 11.50 2.29
C LEU A 357 -21.14 11.02 1.57
N LYS A 358 -21.88 10.06 2.14
CA LYS A 358 -23.19 9.63 1.62
C LYS A 358 -24.26 10.69 1.69
#